data_bcff35da5f0aeb36a4888b1f2d910eb1
#
_entry.id   bcff35da5f0aeb36a4888b1f2d910eb1
#
_cell.length_a   1.000
_cell.length_b   1.000
_cell.length_c   1.000
_cell.angle_alpha   90.00
_cell.angle_beta   90.00
_cell.angle_gamma   90.00
#
_symmetry.space_group_name_H-M   'P 1'
#
loop_
_entity.id
_entity.type
_entity.pdbx_description
1 polymer ?
#
loop_
_entity_poly.entity_id
_entity_poly.type
_entity_poly.pdbx_seq_one_letter_code
_entity_poly.pdbx_strand_id
1 'polypeptide(L)'
;MGMKILCRSEKWAQGILYVSLCLYLGVVCVTTPELPAEMTAGQWAEWADWIYVALAGMWIALLIHIMFGIGYEGQDMVFGGFSVAASWALMTMGVVQAVWGLCQLYGTVASGHSHYAMTGAFFNPGPYGGYLAMVLPLCLNRYMQWWYNSFKGYDYGFHNWKWAGAAGVLILLVLPATMSRAAWLAAAVGCVLVWWQRDGSWRYCRRYRVLVWRRWRGRCIALITVVVLVVAAAATGMFLLKPDSALGRLFLWKMTCRAIAAHPWTGHPDSFAAAYGEAQSSYFAAGDYAGWEERVAGSPEYAFNEYLELAATWGIPALLVVLCVLGVCLYTAWRRGRYGIMGALVSLMVFASFSYPMHLPGFMVAAVVLLAACFWGPLVCLVLPFITGMWVMFADCDYIGWEAESQYGRRWAEARILYRMKADKAALPEYYDLSSHCLMMKKGAFLFEYGHIQHRLGGDFGSNLTLEEARRYTCDPMVLNIMGKNYQMMEEYDRAEECFIQAIHLLPNRIYPYYLLAKLYALPEYRHPDKLEEMKRVVLTKEPKVMSTAIRQMREEVKQLK
;
A
#
# COMPACT_ATOMS: atom_id res chain seq x y z
N MET A 1 -46.14 6.79 -23.81
CA MET A 1 -44.97 6.51 -24.66
C MET A 1 -43.70 7.13 -24.06
N GLY A 2 -43.71 8.37 -23.57
CA GLY A 2 -42.56 9.05 -22.98
C GLY A 2 -41.92 8.35 -21.76
N MET A 3 -42.73 7.83 -20.83
CA MET A 3 -42.24 7.15 -19.61
C MET A 3 -41.50 5.82 -19.89
N LYS A 4 -41.83 5.10 -20.97
CA LYS A 4 -41.10 3.89 -21.40
C LYS A 4 -39.76 4.23 -22.06
N ILE A 5 -39.69 5.35 -22.77
CA ILE A 5 -38.45 5.84 -23.40
C ILE A 5 -37.48 6.32 -22.33
N LEU A 6 -37.95 7.10 -21.35
CA LEU A 6 -37.15 7.59 -20.20
C LEU A 6 -36.57 6.43 -19.38
N CYS A 7 -37.39 5.43 -19.03
CA CYS A 7 -36.91 4.25 -18.29
C CYS A 7 -35.92 3.40 -19.12
N ARG A 8 -35.98 3.45 -20.45
CA ARG A 8 -35.03 2.76 -21.33
C ARG A 8 -33.71 3.49 -21.44
N SER A 9 -33.72 4.83 -21.55
CA SER A 9 -32.53 5.65 -21.61
C SER A 9 -31.69 5.62 -20.30
N GLU A 10 -32.38 5.61 -19.15
CA GLU A 10 -31.71 5.43 -17.85
C GLU A 10 -30.98 4.09 -17.74
N LYS A 11 -31.61 3.01 -18.19
CA LYS A 11 -30.97 1.68 -18.18
C LYS A 11 -29.74 1.63 -19.07
N TRP A 12 -29.79 2.30 -20.25
CA TRP A 12 -28.64 2.41 -21.13
C TRP A 12 -27.52 3.24 -20.49
N ALA A 13 -27.84 4.40 -19.91
CA ALA A 13 -26.85 5.22 -19.21
C ALA A 13 -26.16 4.48 -18.06
N GLN A 14 -26.94 3.74 -17.26
CA GLN A 14 -26.39 2.90 -16.19
C GLN A 14 -25.52 1.75 -16.72
N GLY A 15 -25.92 1.13 -17.83
CA GLY A 15 -25.13 0.08 -18.49
C GLY A 15 -23.78 0.60 -19.01
N ILE A 16 -23.80 1.75 -19.71
CA ILE A 16 -22.58 2.41 -20.21
C ILE A 16 -21.66 2.78 -19.05
N LEU A 17 -22.21 3.41 -18.00
CA LEU A 17 -21.46 3.78 -16.81
C LEU A 17 -20.81 2.57 -16.12
N TYR A 18 -21.55 1.47 -15.98
CA TYR A 18 -21.05 0.23 -15.42
C TYR A 18 -19.88 -0.33 -16.24
N VAL A 19 -20.04 -0.44 -17.57
CA VAL A 19 -18.98 -0.95 -18.46
C VAL A 19 -17.75 -0.04 -18.40
N SER A 20 -17.96 1.29 -18.42
CA SER A 20 -16.87 2.26 -18.33
C SER A 20 -16.10 2.16 -17.01
N LEU A 21 -16.81 1.98 -15.89
CA LEU A 21 -16.17 1.76 -14.58
C LEU A 21 -15.44 0.40 -14.52
N CYS A 22 -15.99 -0.64 -15.13
CA CYS A 22 -15.31 -1.94 -15.24
C CYS A 22 -14.02 -1.82 -16.05
N LEU A 23 -14.04 -1.09 -17.17
CA LEU A 23 -12.84 -0.83 -17.98
C LEU A 23 -11.81 -0.03 -17.18
N TYR A 24 -12.23 1.05 -16.54
CA TYR A 24 -11.35 1.90 -15.75
C TYR A 24 -10.65 1.13 -14.60
N LEU A 25 -11.44 0.42 -13.79
CA LEU A 25 -10.91 -0.41 -12.70
C LEU A 25 -10.09 -1.59 -13.24
N GLY A 26 -10.54 -2.22 -14.32
CA GLY A 26 -9.92 -3.40 -14.92
C GLY A 26 -8.54 -3.07 -15.48
N VAL A 27 -8.44 -2.00 -16.27
CA VAL A 27 -7.16 -1.57 -16.84
C VAL A 27 -6.16 -1.27 -15.72
N VAL A 28 -6.57 -0.48 -14.71
CA VAL A 28 -5.66 -0.13 -13.61
C VAL A 28 -5.31 -1.32 -12.72
N CYS A 29 -6.26 -2.21 -12.41
CA CYS A 29 -5.98 -3.36 -11.54
C CYS A 29 -5.21 -4.50 -12.22
N VAL A 30 -5.34 -4.64 -13.53
CA VAL A 30 -4.77 -5.78 -14.28
C VAL A 30 -3.45 -5.43 -14.95
N THR A 31 -3.27 -4.17 -15.35
CA THR A 31 -2.13 -3.74 -16.16
C THR A 31 -1.03 -3.01 -15.39
N THR A 32 -1.29 -2.55 -14.17
CA THR A 32 -0.27 -1.90 -13.36
C THR A 32 0.48 -2.93 -12.50
N PRO A 33 1.72 -3.31 -12.86
CA PRO A 33 2.60 -3.98 -11.92
C PRO A 33 2.85 -3.07 -10.71
N GLU A 34 3.19 -3.64 -9.56
CA GLU A 34 3.53 -2.86 -8.34
C GLU A 34 4.74 -1.92 -8.57
N LEU A 35 5.48 -2.14 -9.64
CA LEU A 35 6.61 -1.30 -10.06
C LEU A 35 6.31 -0.68 -11.43
N PRO A 36 5.88 0.59 -11.49
CA PRO A 36 5.70 1.32 -12.75
C PRO A 36 6.94 1.28 -13.67
N ALA A 37 8.12 1.14 -13.09
CA ALA A 37 9.39 1.02 -13.80
C ALA A 37 9.54 -0.24 -14.68
N GLU A 38 8.67 -1.24 -14.51
CA GLU A 38 8.71 -2.49 -15.28
C GLU A 38 7.75 -2.49 -16.49
N MET A 39 6.91 -1.47 -16.65
CA MET A 39 6.03 -1.34 -17.80
C MET A 39 6.78 -0.81 -19.02
N THR A 40 6.52 -1.38 -20.18
CA THR A 40 7.05 -0.87 -21.45
C THR A 40 6.25 0.39 -21.89
N ALA A 41 6.87 1.26 -22.70
CA ALA A 41 6.19 2.45 -23.24
C ALA A 41 4.89 2.08 -23.99
N GLY A 42 4.88 0.96 -24.71
CA GLY A 42 3.69 0.45 -25.40
C GLY A 42 2.56 0.07 -24.44
N GLN A 43 2.88 -0.55 -23.30
CA GLN A 43 1.88 -0.90 -22.28
C GLN A 43 1.29 0.34 -21.62
N TRP A 44 2.08 1.39 -21.42
CA TRP A 44 1.59 2.67 -20.92
C TRP A 44 0.68 3.38 -21.92
N ALA A 45 1.02 3.35 -23.21
CA ALA A 45 0.18 3.93 -24.26
C ALA A 45 -1.16 3.20 -24.38
N GLU A 46 -1.16 1.86 -24.43
CA GLU A 46 -2.39 1.06 -24.43
C GLU A 46 -3.23 1.31 -23.18
N TRP A 47 -2.62 1.46 -22.03
CA TRP A 47 -3.28 1.75 -20.78
C TRP A 47 -3.95 3.13 -20.79
N ALA A 48 -3.27 4.16 -21.30
CA ALA A 48 -3.81 5.49 -21.46
C ALA A 48 -5.02 5.50 -22.40
N ASP A 49 -4.93 4.82 -23.55
CA ASP A 49 -6.03 4.71 -24.52
C ASP A 49 -7.29 4.08 -23.90
N TRP A 50 -7.14 3.00 -23.13
CA TRP A 50 -8.28 2.38 -22.45
C TRP A 50 -8.87 3.26 -21.35
N ILE A 51 -8.06 4.05 -20.66
CA ILE A 51 -8.56 5.05 -19.71
C ILE A 51 -9.37 6.12 -20.45
N TYR A 52 -8.89 6.63 -21.59
CA TYR A 52 -9.64 7.60 -22.39
C TYR A 52 -10.98 7.03 -22.86
N VAL A 53 -11.01 5.78 -23.32
CA VAL A 53 -12.26 5.09 -23.69
C VAL A 53 -13.21 4.99 -22.50
N ALA A 54 -12.71 4.62 -21.33
CA ALA A 54 -13.52 4.54 -20.11
C ALA A 54 -14.08 5.91 -19.67
N LEU A 55 -13.26 6.96 -19.73
CA LEU A 55 -13.67 8.34 -19.43
C LEU A 55 -14.70 8.86 -20.42
N ALA A 56 -14.49 8.63 -21.71
CA ALA A 56 -15.46 9.01 -22.76
C ALA A 56 -16.81 8.31 -22.53
N GLY A 57 -16.81 7.01 -22.15
CA GLY A 57 -18.02 6.30 -21.79
C GLY A 57 -18.75 6.90 -20.57
N MET A 58 -18.02 7.35 -19.56
CA MET A 58 -18.60 8.02 -18.39
C MET A 58 -19.24 9.37 -18.79
N TRP A 59 -18.59 10.14 -19.66
CA TRP A 59 -19.14 11.39 -20.21
C TRP A 59 -20.42 11.13 -21.04
N ILE A 60 -20.41 10.11 -21.90
CA ILE A 60 -21.59 9.72 -22.67
C ILE A 60 -22.75 9.34 -21.73
N ALA A 61 -22.49 8.54 -20.70
CA ALA A 61 -23.49 8.18 -19.71
C ALA A 61 -24.07 9.41 -19.01
N LEU A 62 -23.22 10.37 -18.65
CA LEU A 62 -23.62 11.64 -18.05
C LEU A 62 -24.49 12.47 -18.99
N LEU A 63 -24.06 12.65 -20.26
CA LEU A 63 -24.81 13.40 -21.28
C LEU A 63 -26.20 12.78 -21.50
N ILE A 64 -26.29 11.46 -21.65
CA ILE A 64 -27.58 10.75 -21.77
C ILE A 64 -28.45 11.06 -20.56
N HIS A 65 -27.86 11.05 -19.36
CA HIS A 65 -28.57 11.33 -18.14
C HIS A 65 -29.08 12.77 -18.06
N ILE A 66 -28.26 13.77 -18.44
CA ILE A 66 -28.63 15.18 -18.49
C ILE A 66 -29.74 15.42 -19.55
N MET A 67 -29.59 14.84 -20.73
CA MET A 67 -30.55 15.01 -21.83
C MET A 67 -31.92 14.43 -21.54
N PHE A 68 -31.98 13.32 -20.85
CA PHE A 68 -33.22 12.57 -20.60
C PHE A 68 -33.74 12.66 -19.16
N GLY A 69 -32.95 13.19 -18.21
CA GLY A 69 -33.28 13.27 -16.79
C GLY A 69 -33.81 14.61 -16.29
N ILE A 70 -33.84 15.67 -17.12
CA ILE A 70 -34.15 17.05 -16.71
C ILE A 70 -35.63 17.30 -16.35
N GLY A 71 -36.48 16.32 -16.37
CA GLY A 71 -37.94 16.50 -16.19
C GLY A 71 -38.57 15.82 -14.98
N TYR A 72 -37.84 15.13 -14.12
CA TYR A 72 -38.44 14.37 -13.02
C TYR A 72 -37.90 14.79 -11.64
N GLU A 73 -38.81 15.16 -10.75
CA GLU A 73 -38.59 15.57 -9.35
C GLU A 73 -38.07 14.45 -8.39
N GLY A 74 -37.48 13.40 -8.94
CA GLY A 74 -36.92 12.32 -8.15
C GLY A 74 -35.40 12.41 -8.01
N GLN A 75 -34.88 13.39 -7.22
CA GLN A 75 -33.44 13.53 -6.96
C GLN A 75 -32.75 12.24 -6.50
N ASP A 76 -33.48 11.31 -5.88
CA ASP A 76 -32.94 10.04 -5.38
C ASP A 76 -32.64 9.00 -6.46
N MET A 77 -33.33 8.99 -7.63
CA MET A 77 -33.09 8.00 -8.68
C MET A 77 -31.80 8.25 -9.47
N VAL A 78 -31.48 9.51 -9.72
CA VAL A 78 -30.27 9.94 -10.44
C VAL A 78 -29.00 9.64 -9.64
N PHE A 79 -29.06 9.89 -8.34
CA PHE A 79 -27.92 9.77 -7.43
C PHE A 79 -27.65 8.32 -7.01
N GLY A 80 -28.65 7.43 -7.12
CA GLY A 80 -28.51 5.99 -6.91
C GLY A 80 -27.70 5.30 -8.00
N GLY A 81 -27.76 5.79 -9.25
CA GLY A 81 -27.17 5.15 -10.42
C GLY A 81 -25.67 4.92 -10.33
N PHE A 82 -24.88 5.98 -9.99
CA PHE A 82 -23.42 5.86 -9.88
C PHE A 82 -22.99 4.89 -8.77
N SER A 83 -23.55 5.01 -7.57
CA SER A 83 -23.19 4.11 -6.45
C SER A 83 -23.57 2.65 -6.71
N VAL A 84 -24.62 2.42 -7.51
CA VAL A 84 -25.03 1.10 -7.96
C VAL A 84 -24.02 0.56 -8.99
N ALA A 85 -23.70 1.34 -10.02
CA ALA A 85 -22.75 0.95 -11.05
C ALA A 85 -21.34 0.71 -10.44
N ALA A 86 -20.88 1.61 -9.57
CA ALA A 86 -19.62 1.46 -8.85
C ALA A 86 -19.58 0.19 -7.98
N SER A 87 -20.68 -0.12 -7.27
CA SER A 87 -20.76 -1.36 -6.48
C SER A 87 -20.63 -2.60 -7.36
N TRP A 88 -21.31 -2.63 -8.52
CA TRP A 88 -21.23 -3.75 -9.44
C TRP A 88 -19.86 -3.85 -10.12
N ALA A 89 -19.26 -2.74 -10.52
CA ALA A 89 -17.94 -2.73 -11.12
C ALA A 89 -16.88 -3.25 -10.16
N LEU A 90 -16.88 -2.78 -8.91
CA LEU A 90 -15.97 -3.27 -7.88
C LEU A 90 -16.19 -4.76 -7.55
N MET A 91 -17.45 -5.21 -7.49
CA MET A 91 -17.74 -6.65 -7.30
C MET A 91 -17.24 -7.49 -8.49
N THR A 92 -17.42 -7.02 -9.73
CA THR A 92 -16.90 -7.70 -10.92
C THR A 92 -15.38 -7.81 -10.87
N MET A 93 -14.69 -6.73 -10.52
CA MET A 93 -13.22 -6.76 -10.35
C MET A 93 -12.79 -7.68 -9.21
N GLY A 94 -13.55 -7.72 -8.10
CA GLY A 94 -13.30 -8.66 -7.01
C GLY A 94 -13.41 -10.12 -7.46
N VAL A 95 -14.40 -10.44 -8.31
CA VAL A 95 -14.53 -11.78 -8.91
C VAL A 95 -13.37 -12.08 -9.85
N VAL A 96 -12.99 -11.14 -10.73
CA VAL A 96 -11.84 -11.30 -11.62
C VAL A 96 -10.57 -11.59 -10.82
N GLN A 97 -10.31 -10.81 -9.76
CA GLN A 97 -9.18 -11.02 -8.88
C GLN A 97 -9.24 -12.38 -8.16
N ALA A 98 -10.40 -12.78 -7.67
CA ALA A 98 -10.56 -14.06 -6.98
C ALA A 98 -10.32 -15.25 -7.94
N VAL A 99 -10.86 -15.19 -9.17
CA VAL A 99 -10.62 -16.22 -10.20
C VAL A 99 -9.16 -16.24 -10.60
N TRP A 100 -8.53 -15.07 -10.79
CA TRP A 100 -7.10 -14.98 -11.11
C TRP A 100 -6.24 -15.66 -10.03
N GLY A 101 -6.48 -15.35 -8.75
CA GLY A 101 -5.77 -15.99 -7.65
C GLY A 101 -5.97 -17.51 -7.61
N LEU A 102 -7.16 -18.02 -7.92
CA LEU A 102 -7.40 -19.45 -8.05
C LEU A 102 -6.61 -20.05 -9.23
N CYS A 103 -6.58 -19.39 -10.38
CA CYS A 103 -5.77 -19.81 -11.52
C CYS A 103 -4.27 -19.88 -11.16
N GLN A 104 -3.78 -18.93 -10.37
CA GLN A 104 -2.41 -18.97 -9.84
C GLN A 104 -2.21 -20.13 -8.85
N LEU A 105 -3.16 -20.36 -7.94
CA LEU A 105 -3.08 -21.46 -6.96
C LEU A 105 -3.03 -22.83 -7.65
N TYR A 106 -3.78 -23.02 -8.74
CA TYR A 106 -3.78 -24.26 -9.52
C TYR A 106 -2.66 -24.31 -10.60
N GLY A 107 -1.80 -23.30 -10.67
CA GLY A 107 -0.64 -23.28 -11.56
C GLY A 107 -0.97 -23.03 -13.05
N THR A 108 -2.20 -22.61 -13.38
CA THR A 108 -2.60 -22.25 -14.75
C THR A 108 -2.09 -20.88 -15.17
N VAL A 109 -1.82 -20.01 -14.20
CA VAL A 109 -1.24 -18.68 -14.37
C VAL A 109 -0.09 -18.52 -13.39
N ALA A 110 1.02 -17.90 -13.80
CA ALA A 110 2.16 -17.65 -12.92
C ALA A 110 1.79 -16.62 -11.84
N SER A 111 2.31 -16.83 -10.62
CA SER A 111 2.25 -15.81 -9.56
C SER A 111 3.30 -14.72 -9.82
N GLY A 112 2.98 -13.48 -9.47
CA GLY A 112 3.92 -12.35 -9.52
C GLY A 112 5.06 -12.45 -8.48
N HIS A 113 5.02 -13.41 -7.56
CA HIS A 113 5.99 -13.53 -6.47
C HIS A 113 6.56 -14.95 -6.34
N SER A 114 7.89 -15.06 -6.17
CA SER A 114 8.61 -16.35 -6.12
C SER A 114 8.24 -17.23 -4.92
N HIS A 115 7.79 -16.65 -3.80
CA HIS A 115 7.50 -17.39 -2.57
C HIS A 115 6.00 -17.55 -2.28
N TYR A 116 5.12 -16.87 -3.01
CA TYR A 116 3.68 -16.92 -2.80
C TYR A 116 2.96 -17.42 -4.03
N ALA A 117 2.19 -18.48 -3.87
CA ALA A 117 1.47 -19.10 -4.98
C ALA A 117 0.32 -18.23 -5.50
N MET A 118 -0.24 -17.34 -4.67
CA MET A 118 -1.44 -16.58 -4.98
C MET A 118 -1.28 -15.10 -4.61
N THR A 119 -1.31 -14.24 -5.62
CA THR A 119 -1.16 -12.78 -5.49
C THR A 119 -2.20 -11.98 -6.28
N GLY A 120 -3.03 -12.65 -7.10
CA GLY A 120 -3.90 -11.97 -8.06
C GLY A 120 -3.08 -11.13 -9.04
N ALA A 121 -3.55 -9.94 -9.37
CA ALA A 121 -2.80 -8.96 -10.16
C ALA A 121 -1.76 -8.19 -9.33
N PHE A 122 -1.70 -8.40 -8.01
CA PHE A 122 -0.73 -7.76 -7.13
C PHE A 122 0.54 -8.61 -7.00
N PHE A 123 1.63 -7.97 -6.59
CA PHE A 123 2.89 -8.67 -6.32
C PHE A 123 2.86 -9.43 -4.99
N ASN A 124 2.01 -9.00 -4.02
CA ASN A 124 2.00 -9.51 -2.65
C ASN A 124 0.59 -9.99 -2.26
N PRO A 125 0.45 -11.15 -1.57
CA PRO A 125 -0.86 -11.64 -1.11
C PRO A 125 -1.55 -10.70 -0.08
N GLY A 126 -0.80 -9.84 0.61
CA GLY A 126 -1.37 -8.86 1.54
C GLY A 126 -2.33 -7.88 0.86
N PRO A 127 -1.87 -7.07 -0.10
CA PRO A 127 -2.70 -6.21 -0.91
C PRO A 127 -3.80 -6.96 -1.65
N TYR A 128 -3.50 -8.10 -2.27
CA TYR A 128 -4.50 -8.93 -2.91
C TYR A 128 -5.68 -9.26 -1.99
N GLY A 129 -5.37 -9.76 -0.78
CA GLY A 129 -6.40 -10.02 0.23
C GLY A 129 -7.14 -8.74 0.67
N GLY A 130 -6.44 -7.61 0.77
CA GLY A 130 -7.02 -6.30 1.10
C GLY A 130 -8.04 -5.83 0.07
N TYR A 131 -7.76 -6.03 -1.24
CA TYR A 131 -8.70 -5.71 -2.30
C TYR A 131 -9.98 -6.56 -2.22
N LEU A 132 -9.84 -7.86 -2.02
CA LEU A 132 -10.98 -8.77 -1.83
C LEU A 132 -11.79 -8.42 -0.57
N ALA A 133 -11.10 -8.05 0.52
CA ALA A 133 -11.72 -7.62 1.77
C ALA A 133 -12.57 -6.36 1.61
N MET A 134 -12.12 -5.40 0.79
CA MET A 134 -12.85 -4.17 0.47
C MET A 134 -14.13 -4.46 -0.33
N VAL A 135 -14.11 -5.44 -1.21
CA VAL A 135 -15.26 -5.80 -2.06
C VAL A 135 -16.34 -6.58 -1.31
N LEU A 136 -15.97 -7.40 -0.34
CA LEU A 136 -16.88 -8.31 0.36
C LEU A 136 -18.11 -7.61 1.00
N PRO A 137 -18.00 -6.43 1.65
CA PRO A 137 -19.14 -5.68 2.17
C PRO A 137 -20.16 -5.26 1.09
N LEU A 138 -19.70 -5.02 -0.15
CA LEU A 138 -20.60 -4.71 -1.28
C LEU A 138 -21.45 -5.92 -1.64
N CYS A 139 -20.83 -7.10 -1.71
CA CYS A 139 -21.54 -8.38 -1.97
C CYS A 139 -22.58 -8.64 -0.89
N LEU A 140 -22.18 -8.53 0.38
CA LEU A 140 -23.08 -8.72 1.53
C LEU A 140 -24.25 -7.74 1.50
N ASN A 141 -23.99 -6.45 1.24
CA ASN A 141 -25.05 -5.44 1.18
C ASN A 141 -26.08 -5.74 0.10
N ARG A 142 -25.66 -6.17 -1.09
CA ARG A 142 -26.56 -6.52 -2.19
C ARG A 142 -27.38 -7.77 -1.89
N TYR A 143 -26.76 -8.79 -1.30
CA TYR A 143 -27.43 -9.99 -0.85
C TYR A 143 -28.50 -9.69 0.21
N MET A 144 -28.16 -8.93 1.25
CA MET A 144 -29.08 -8.54 2.31
C MET A 144 -30.21 -7.62 1.83
N GLN A 145 -29.95 -6.76 0.84
CA GLN A 145 -30.97 -5.91 0.24
C GLN A 145 -32.06 -6.72 -0.41
N TRP A 146 -31.69 -7.79 -1.13
CA TRP A 146 -32.66 -8.72 -1.71
C TRP A 146 -33.44 -9.47 -0.63
N TRP A 147 -32.73 -10.04 0.36
CA TRP A 147 -33.36 -10.76 1.48
C TRP A 147 -34.44 -9.90 2.14
N TYR A 148 -34.15 -8.67 2.47
CA TYR A 148 -35.08 -7.74 3.11
C TYR A 148 -36.29 -7.39 2.22
N ASN A 149 -36.07 -7.17 0.92
CA ASN A 149 -37.14 -6.84 -0.03
C ASN A 149 -38.06 -8.04 -0.29
N SER A 150 -37.53 -9.26 -0.33
CA SER A 150 -38.29 -10.49 -0.49
C SER A 150 -39.30 -10.70 0.66
N PHE A 151 -38.87 -10.39 1.90
CA PHE A 151 -39.79 -10.44 3.05
C PHE A 151 -40.93 -9.42 2.99
N LYS A 152 -40.76 -8.32 2.25
CA LYS A 152 -41.79 -7.29 2.07
C LYS A 152 -42.71 -7.55 0.89
N GLY A 153 -42.57 -8.68 0.18
CA GLY A 153 -43.38 -9.02 -0.98
C GLY A 153 -43.12 -8.21 -2.24
N TYR A 154 -42.01 -7.45 -2.28
CA TYR A 154 -41.57 -6.73 -3.47
C TYR A 154 -40.71 -7.67 -4.32
N ASP A 155 -41.33 -8.33 -5.27
CA ASP A 155 -40.62 -9.12 -6.27
C ASP A 155 -40.10 -8.19 -7.36
N TYR A 156 -38.95 -7.60 -7.10
CA TYR A 156 -38.17 -6.95 -8.16
C TYR A 156 -37.44 -8.06 -8.92
N GLY A 157 -37.99 -8.48 -10.06
CA GLY A 157 -37.55 -9.58 -10.94
C GLY A 157 -36.10 -9.57 -11.41
N PHE A 158 -35.17 -9.12 -10.59
CA PHE A 158 -33.74 -9.10 -10.84
C PHE A 158 -33.03 -10.19 -10.04
N HIS A 159 -32.62 -11.23 -10.73
CA HIS A 159 -31.81 -12.34 -10.19
C HIS A 159 -30.38 -11.91 -9.71
N ASN A 160 -30.10 -10.62 -9.66
CA ASN A 160 -28.76 -10.06 -9.39
C ASN A 160 -28.22 -10.38 -7.99
N TRP A 161 -29.08 -10.71 -7.02
CA TRP A 161 -28.66 -11.12 -5.69
C TRP A 161 -27.87 -12.45 -5.68
N LYS A 162 -28.20 -13.37 -6.62
CA LYS A 162 -27.50 -14.65 -6.77
C LYS A 162 -26.06 -14.42 -7.18
N TRP A 163 -25.84 -13.47 -8.09
CA TRP A 163 -24.49 -13.09 -8.51
C TRP A 163 -23.70 -12.44 -7.39
N ALA A 164 -24.30 -11.52 -6.62
CA ALA A 164 -23.65 -10.91 -5.45
C ALA A 164 -23.35 -11.95 -4.37
N GLY A 165 -24.29 -12.90 -4.12
CA GLY A 165 -24.05 -14.02 -3.21
C GLY A 165 -22.93 -14.94 -3.68
N ALA A 166 -22.92 -15.33 -4.96
CA ALA A 166 -21.89 -16.16 -5.54
C ALA A 166 -20.51 -15.47 -5.49
N ALA A 167 -20.44 -14.18 -5.83
CA ALA A 167 -19.22 -13.38 -5.71
C ALA A 167 -18.71 -13.33 -4.26
N GLY A 168 -19.61 -13.10 -3.31
CA GLY A 168 -19.27 -13.09 -1.88
C GLY A 168 -18.73 -14.43 -1.39
N VAL A 169 -19.36 -15.55 -1.79
CA VAL A 169 -18.89 -16.90 -1.45
C VAL A 169 -17.52 -17.17 -2.07
N LEU A 170 -17.33 -16.83 -3.35
CA LEU A 170 -16.03 -17.01 -4.01
C LEU A 170 -14.91 -16.24 -3.30
N ILE A 171 -15.16 -14.97 -2.95
CA ILE A 171 -14.19 -14.15 -2.20
C ILE A 171 -13.93 -14.76 -0.82
N LEU A 172 -14.95 -15.22 -0.10
CA LEU A 172 -14.79 -15.85 1.20
C LEU A 172 -13.96 -17.15 1.15
N LEU A 173 -14.04 -17.90 0.06
CA LEU A 173 -13.25 -19.12 -0.14
C LEU A 173 -11.76 -18.78 -0.40
N VAL A 174 -11.50 -17.69 -1.10
CA VAL A 174 -10.14 -17.27 -1.49
C VAL A 174 -9.44 -16.50 -0.37
N LEU A 175 -10.17 -15.66 0.36
CA LEU A 175 -9.62 -14.74 1.36
C LEU A 175 -8.74 -15.41 2.43
N PRO A 176 -9.08 -16.58 3.02
CA PRO A 176 -8.22 -17.27 3.98
C PRO A 176 -6.87 -17.67 3.41
N ALA A 177 -6.82 -18.09 2.14
CA ALA A 177 -5.60 -18.54 1.48
C ALA A 177 -4.59 -17.39 1.26
N THR A 178 -5.01 -16.13 1.32
CA THR A 178 -4.11 -14.97 1.26
C THR A 178 -3.22 -14.83 2.51
N MET A 179 -3.55 -15.50 3.61
CA MET A 179 -2.86 -15.42 4.91
C MET A 179 -2.66 -13.97 5.41
N SER A 180 -3.49 -13.03 4.95
CA SER A 180 -3.43 -11.61 5.31
C SER A 180 -4.37 -11.30 6.49
N ARG A 181 -3.79 -11.22 7.69
CA ARG A 181 -4.53 -10.89 8.92
C ARG A 181 -5.24 -9.54 8.83
N ALA A 182 -4.58 -8.54 8.24
CA ALA A 182 -5.13 -7.21 8.03
C ALA A 182 -6.37 -7.25 7.12
N ALA A 183 -6.33 -8.05 6.04
CA ALA A 183 -7.44 -8.22 5.12
C ALA A 183 -8.64 -8.91 5.81
N TRP A 184 -8.40 -9.94 6.63
CA TRP A 184 -9.47 -10.62 7.37
C TRP A 184 -10.19 -9.68 8.35
N LEU A 185 -9.40 -8.88 9.09
CA LEU A 185 -9.95 -7.87 10.01
C LEU A 185 -10.76 -6.81 9.24
N ALA A 186 -10.23 -6.31 8.15
CA ALA A 186 -10.88 -5.32 7.30
C ALA A 186 -12.22 -5.84 6.75
N ALA A 187 -12.23 -7.07 6.21
CA ALA A 187 -13.45 -7.73 5.73
C ALA A 187 -14.49 -7.88 6.85
N ALA A 188 -14.07 -8.35 8.02
CA ALA A 188 -14.95 -8.55 9.16
C ALA A 188 -15.60 -7.24 9.61
N VAL A 189 -14.81 -6.17 9.81
CA VAL A 189 -15.31 -4.86 10.27
C VAL A 189 -16.27 -4.26 9.24
N GLY A 190 -15.92 -4.28 7.93
CA GLY A 190 -16.78 -3.77 6.87
C GLY A 190 -18.09 -4.54 6.76
N CYS A 191 -18.06 -5.88 6.84
CA CYS A 191 -19.25 -6.72 6.80
C CYS A 191 -20.15 -6.55 8.04
N VAL A 192 -19.57 -6.49 9.23
CA VAL A 192 -20.31 -6.24 10.48
C VAL A 192 -21.03 -4.90 10.41
N LEU A 193 -20.37 -3.86 9.90
CA LEU A 193 -20.97 -2.54 9.73
C LEU A 193 -22.18 -2.58 8.78
N VAL A 194 -22.06 -3.26 7.63
CA VAL A 194 -23.15 -3.43 6.66
C VAL A 194 -24.30 -4.19 7.30
N TRP A 195 -24.02 -5.32 7.96
CA TRP A 195 -25.01 -6.12 8.64
C TRP A 195 -25.76 -5.31 9.70
N TRP A 196 -25.02 -4.59 10.56
CA TRP A 196 -25.58 -3.72 11.60
C TRP A 196 -26.54 -2.67 11.04
N GLN A 197 -26.20 -2.03 9.92
CA GLN A 197 -27.00 -0.97 9.34
C GLN A 197 -28.20 -1.48 8.54
N ARG A 198 -28.09 -2.66 7.94
CA ARG A 198 -29.15 -3.29 7.14
C ARG A 198 -30.17 -4.02 7.98
N ASP A 199 -29.78 -4.53 9.13
CA ASP A 199 -30.72 -5.18 10.03
C ASP A 199 -31.63 -4.15 10.70
N GLY A 200 -32.63 -3.71 9.94
CA GLY A 200 -33.65 -2.72 10.37
C GLY A 200 -34.46 -3.14 11.58
N SER A 201 -34.35 -4.40 12.02
CA SER A 201 -34.94 -4.91 13.26
C SER A 201 -34.47 -4.10 14.47
N TRP A 202 -33.27 -3.47 14.41
CA TRP A 202 -32.75 -2.57 15.44
C TRP A 202 -33.60 -1.31 15.67
N ARG A 203 -34.29 -0.79 14.65
CA ARG A 203 -35.20 0.36 14.81
C ARG A 203 -36.55 -0.04 15.41
N TYR A 204 -37.06 -1.20 15.03
CA TYR A 204 -38.31 -1.74 15.59
C TYR A 204 -38.12 -2.34 16.99
N CYS A 205 -36.94 -2.87 17.30
CA CYS A 205 -36.66 -3.60 18.55
C CYS A 205 -36.21 -2.74 19.73
N ARG A 206 -36.30 -1.40 19.70
CA ARG A 206 -35.91 -0.60 20.87
C ARG A 206 -36.72 -0.98 22.11
N ARG A 207 -38.01 -1.28 21.96
CA ARG A 207 -38.85 -1.82 23.04
C ARG A 207 -38.56 -3.28 23.36
N TYR A 208 -38.32 -4.11 22.33
CA TYR A 208 -37.97 -5.52 22.48
C TYR A 208 -36.59 -5.73 23.11
N ARG A 209 -35.61 -4.88 22.78
CA ARG A 209 -34.27 -4.93 23.37
C ARG A 209 -34.26 -4.79 24.90
N VAL A 210 -35.02 -3.86 25.42
CA VAL A 210 -35.10 -3.66 26.88
C VAL A 210 -35.72 -4.87 27.57
N LEU A 211 -36.72 -5.49 26.94
CA LEU A 211 -37.37 -6.71 27.44
C LEU A 211 -36.48 -7.93 27.31
N VAL A 212 -35.86 -8.13 26.15
CA VAL A 212 -34.91 -9.24 25.91
C VAL A 212 -33.69 -9.08 26.78
N TRP A 213 -33.10 -7.88 26.87
CA TRP A 213 -31.98 -7.61 27.75
C TRP A 213 -32.30 -7.89 29.24
N ARG A 214 -33.47 -7.48 29.73
CA ARG A 214 -33.88 -7.75 31.12
C ARG A 214 -34.10 -9.25 31.37
N ARG A 215 -34.70 -9.98 30.40
CA ARG A 215 -35.02 -11.41 30.56
C ARG A 215 -33.83 -12.33 30.31
N TRP A 216 -32.90 -11.91 29.45
CA TRP A 216 -31.77 -12.74 29.00
C TRP A 216 -30.40 -12.13 29.33
N ARG A 217 -30.38 -11.17 30.23
CA ARG A 217 -29.17 -10.42 30.59
C ARG A 217 -27.94 -11.29 30.84
N GLY A 218 -28.08 -12.37 31.62
CA GLY A 218 -27.01 -13.29 31.90
C GLY A 218 -26.50 -14.03 30.64
N ARG A 219 -27.42 -14.47 29.76
CA ARG A 219 -27.06 -15.15 28.50
C ARG A 219 -26.45 -14.18 27.48
N CYS A 220 -26.95 -12.96 27.40
CA CYS A 220 -26.36 -11.93 26.54
C CYS A 220 -24.94 -11.55 27.02
N ILE A 221 -24.74 -11.38 28.31
CA ILE A 221 -23.40 -11.14 28.90
C ILE A 221 -22.50 -12.33 28.62
N ALA A 222 -22.96 -13.57 28.88
CA ALA A 222 -22.18 -14.77 28.59
C ALA A 222 -21.80 -14.87 27.11
N LEU A 223 -22.73 -14.60 26.19
CA LEU A 223 -22.46 -14.60 24.74
C LEU A 223 -21.45 -13.53 24.36
N ILE A 224 -21.59 -12.30 24.87
CA ILE A 224 -20.61 -11.21 24.64
C ILE A 224 -19.24 -11.63 25.19
N THR A 225 -19.20 -12.19 26.39
CA THR A 225 -17.94 -12.67 26.99
C THR A 225 -17.29 -13.77 26.15
N VAL A 226 -18.08 -14.75 25.68
CA VAL A 226 -17.57 -15.80 24.77
C VAL A 226 -17.04 -15.20 23.47
N VAL A 227 -17.77 -14.27 22.85
CA VAL A 227 -17.32 -13.58 21.63
C VAL A 227 -16.01 -12.81 21.88
N VAL A 228 -15.92 -12.09 23.00
CA VAL A 228 -14.69 -11.37 23.40
C VAL A 228 -13.53 -12.34 23.61
N LEU A 229 -13.77 -13.45 24.30
CA LEU A 229 -12.74 -14.49 24.53
C LEU A 229 -12.29 -15.16 23.22
N VAL A 230 -13.22 -15.47 22.31
CA VAL A 230 -12.90 -16.02 20.98
C VAL A 230 -12.10 -15.02 20.15
N VAL A 231 -12.49 -13.74 20.16
CA VAL A 231 -11.75 -12.68 19.46
C VAL A 231 -10.36 -12.49 20.07
N ALA A 232 -10.24 -12.50 21.39
CA ALA A 232 -8.96 -12.41 22.09
C ALA A 232 -8.07 -13.63 21.79
N ALA A 233 -8.63 -14.83 21.83
CA ALA A 233 -7.90 -16.08 21.49
C ALA A 233 -7.45 -16.09 20.02
N ALA A 234 -8.32 -15.64 19.10
CA ALA A 234 -7.97 -15.49 17.68
C ALA A 234 -6.86 -14.45 17.48
N ALA A 235 -6.95 -13.31 18.15
CA ALA A 235 -5.92 -12.25 18.09
C ALA A 235 -4.58 -12.75 18.65
N THR A 236 -4.61 -13.47 19.79
CA THR A 236 -3.41 -14.09 20.39
C THR A 236 -2.84 -15.16 19.46
N GLY A 237 -3.67 -16.03 18.90
CA GLY A 237 -3.24 -17.03 17.93
C GLY A 237 -2.61 -16.41 16.68
N MET A 238 -3.21 -15.35 16.14
CA MET A 238 -2.66 -14.59 15.02
C MET A 238 -1.33 -13.89 15.36
N PHE A 239 -1.16 -13.43 16.60
CA PHE A 239 0.11 -12.88 17.07
C PHE A 239 1.19 -13.97 17.15
N LEU A 240 0.87 -15.12 17.75
CA LEU A 240 1.79 -16.23 17.93
C LEU A 240 2.24 -16.88 16.61
N LEU A 241 1.42 -16.82 15.57
CA LEU A 241 1.78 -17.36 14.24
C LEU A 241 2.98 -16.64 13.59
N LYS A 242 3.16 -15.32 13.81
CA LYS A 242 4.28 -14.54 13.28
C LYS A 242 4.62 -13.39 14.25
N PRO A 243 5.24 -13.66 15.39
CA PRO A 243 5.51 -12.66 16.42
C PRO A 243 6.46 -11.56 15.91
N ASP A 244 7.52 -11.91 15.20
CA ASP A 244 8.51 -10.96 14.68
C ASP A 244 7.89 -9.93 13.72
N SER A 245 6.93 -10.36 12.91
CA SER A 245 6.21 -9.43 12.01
C SER A 245 5.30 -8.46 12.76
N ALA A 246 4.73 -8.87 13.89
CA ALA A 246 3.88 -8.01 14.72
C ALA A 246 4.74 -7.02 15.54
N LEU A 247 5.79 -7.52 16.18
CA LEU A 247 6.75 -6.70 16.92
C LEU A 247 7.45 -5.70 16.00
N GLY A 248 7.83 -6.13 14.78
CA GLY A 248 8.43 -5.26 13.78
C GLY A 248 7.52 -4.08 13.40
N ARG A 249 6.20 -4.30 13.29
CA ARG A 249 5.24 -3.21 13.04
C ARG A 249 5.10 -2.28 14.24
N LEU A 250 5.07 -2.80 15.46
CA LEU A 250 5.02 -1.98 16.66
C LEU A 250 6.26 -1.07 16.77
N PHE A 251 7.44 -1.63 16.52
CA PHE A 251 8.68 -0.85 16.50
C PHE A 251 8.67 0.20 15.37
N LEU A 252 8.24 -0.19 14.17
CA LEU A 252 8.09 0.71 13.04
C LEU A 252 7.19 1.91 13.38
N TRP A 253 6.02 1.66 13.95
CA TRP A 253 5.09 2.71 14.36
C TRP A 253 5.65 3.57 15.50
N LYS A 254 6.40 2.99 16.44
CA LYS A 254 7.09 3.73 17.51
C LYS A 254 8.08 4.74 16.91
N MET A 255 8.88 4.32 15.92
CA MET A 255 9.83 5.22 15.24
C MET A 255 9.12 6.24 14.36
N THR A 256 8.08 5.85 13.65
CA THR A 256 7.24 6.78 12.86
C THR A 256 6.62 7.85 13.75
N CYS A 257 6.10 7.50 14.92
CA CYS A 257 5.59 8.50 15.88
C CYS A 257 6.67 9.46 16.37
N ARG A 258 7.91 8.99 16.53
CA ARG A 258 9.05 9.87 16.86
C ARG A 258 9.38 10.82 15.71
N ALA A 259 9.36 10.35 14.47
CA ALA A 259 9.53 11.20 13.29
C ALA A 259 8.43 12.28 13.21
N ILE A 260 7.16 11.91 13.46
CA ILE A 260 6.05 12.87 13.53
C ILE A 260 6.28 13.91 14.64
N ALA A 261 6.74 13.48 15.82
CA ALA A 261 6.97 14.38 16.95
C ALA A 261 8.10 15.38 16.69
N ALA A 262 9.09 15.05 15.85
CA ALA A 262 10.13 15.97 15.43
C ALA A 262 9.61 17.10 14.53
N HIS A 263 8.70 16.78 13.59
CA HIS A 263 8.12 17.74 12.64
C HIS A 263 6.59 17.61 12.53
N PRO A 264 5.81 17.92 13.60
CA PRO A 264 4.38 17.61 13.65
C PRO A 264 3.50 18.43 12.69
N TRP A 265 3.95 19.60 12.26
CA TRP A 265 3.17 20.52 11.44
C TRP A 265 3.45 20.39 9.94
N THR A 266 4.69 20.19 9.58
CA THR A 266 5.15 20.18 8.18
C THR A 266 5.44 18.77 7.67
N GLY A 267 5.72 17.82 8.57
CA GLY A 267 6.23 16.51 8.21
C GLY A 267 7.63 16.57 7.59
N HIS A 268 7.99 15.50 6.90
CA HIS A 268 9.25 15.33 6.17
C HIS A 268 8.93 15.11 4.67
N PRO A 269 8.87 16.17 3.85
CA PRO A 269 8.34 16.08 2.48
C PRO A 269 9.25 15.30 1.53
N ASP A 270 10.54 15.13 1.83
CA ASP A 270 11.48 14.43 0.96
C ASP A 270 11.15 12.93 0.86
N SER A 271 11.13 12.22 1.99
CA SER A 271 10.69 10.82 2.01
C SER A 271 10.37 10.33 3.44
N PHE A 272 9.41 9.40 3.53
CA PHE A 272 9.13 8.66 4.76
C PHE A 272 10.37 7.88 5.24
N ALA A 273 11.10 7.23 4.32
CA ALA A 273 12.24 6.40 4.65
C ALA A 273 13.37 7.21 5.32
N ALA A 274 13.63 8.44 4.85
CA ALA A 274 14.63 9.32 5.47
C ALA A 274 14.21 9.74 6.88
N ALA A 275 12.95 10.22 7.04
CA ALA A 275 12.39 10.61 8.33
C ALA A 275 12.43 9.47 9.36
N TYR A 276 12.06 8.28 8.92
CA TYR A 276 12.12 7.07 9.73
C TYR A 276 13.56 6.72 10.12
N GLY A 277 14.49 6.78 9.15
CA GLY A 277 15.90 6.48 9.35
C GLY A 277 16.55 7.41 10.37
N GLU A 278 16.26 8.71 10.30
CA GLU A 278 16.74 9.71 11.25
C GLU A 278 16.23 9.44 12.68
N ALA A 279 14.91 9.20 12.81
CA ALA A 279 14.29 8.86 14.09
C ALA A 279 14.85 7.55 14.68
N GLN A 280 15.09 6.53 13.85
CA GLN A 280 15.66 5.25 14.27
C GLN A 280 17.12 5.38 14.67
N SER A 281 17.93 6.11 13.90
CA SER A 281 19.34 6.35 14.19
C SER A 281 19.51 7.11 15.51
N SER A 282 18.75 8.17 15.73
CA SER A 282 18.74 8.94 16.98
C SER A 282 18.32 8.07 18.18
N TYR A 283 17.34 7.17 17.96
CA TYR A 283 16.87 6.26 19.01
C TYR A 283 17.94 5.27 19.44
N PHE A 284 18.61 4.63 18.50
CA PHE A 284 19.65 3.66 18.81
C PHE A 284 20.95 4.33 19.30
N ALA A 285 21.25 5.53 18.84
CA ALA A 285 22.38 6.33 19.34
C ALA A 285 22.25 6.66 20.83
N ALA A 286 21.03 6.84 21.33
CA ALA A 286 20.78 7.08 22.76
C ALA A 286 21.07 5.87 23.66
N GLY A 287 21.16 4.66 23.11
CA GLY A 287 21.57 3.44 23.84
C GLY A 287 20.53 2.83 24.77
N ASP A 288 19.38 3.46 24.97
CA ASP A 288 18.30 2.97 25.84
C ASP A 288 17.23 2.23 25.03
N TYR A 289 17.50 0.99 24.68
CA TYR A 289 16.59 0.16 23.89
C TYR A 289 16.61 -1.31 24.33
N ALA A 290 15.47 -1.99 24.10
CA ALA A 290 15.34 -3.40 24.42
C ALA A 290 15.93 -4.28 23.29
N GLY A 291 16.50 -5.42 23.63
CA GLY A 291 17.12 -6.32 22.63
C GLY A 291 16.18 -6.86 21.56
N TRP A 292 14.86 -6.93 21.83
CA TRP A 292 13.88 -7.30 20.80
C TRP A 292 13.70 -6.17 19.75
N GLU A 293 13.84 -4.89 20.13
CA GLU A 293 13.74 -3.74 19.22
C GLU A 293 14.89 -3.75 18.21
N GLU A 294 16.10 -4.00 18.69
CA GLU A 294 17.25 -4.20 17.82
C GLU A 294 17.02 -5.34 16.82
N ARG A 295 16.48 -6.48 17.30
CA ARG A 295 16.24 -7.66 16.45
C ARG A 295 15.25 -7.38 15.32
N VAL A 296 14.16 -6.63 15.60
CA VAL A 296 13.11 -6.36 14.61
C VAL A 296 13.37 -5.11 13.77
N ALA A 297 14.34 -4.27 14.13
CA ALA A 297 14.70 -3.08 13.38
C ALA A 297 14.99 -3.41 11.91
N GLY A 298 14.59 -2.51 11.03
CA GLY A 298 14.72 -2.64 9.58
C GLY A 298 14.84 -1.28 8.90
N SER A 299 14.93 -1.30 7.57
CA SER A 299 14.91 -0.12 6.71
C SER A 299 13.66 -0.18 5.82
N PRO A 300 12.49 0.20 6.34
CA PRO A 300 11.22 0.13 5.61
C PRO A 300 11.09 1.29 4.62
N GLU A 301 10.46 1.01 3.48
CA GLU A 301 10.04 2.02 2.51
C GLU A 301 8.70 2.66 2.89
N TYR A 302 7.84 1.94 3.63
CA TYR A 302 6.48 2.33 4.03
C TYR A 302 6.26 2.13 5.52
N ALA A 303 5.38 2.97 6.11
CA ALA A 303 4.99 2.84 7.52
C ALA A 303 4.09 1.62 7.81
N PHE A 304 3.55 0.94 6.79
CA PHE A 304 2.48 -0.06 6.92
C PHE A 304 1.27 0.45 7.71
N ASN A 305 1.08 1.76 7.70
CA ASN A 305 -0.06 2.48 8.23
C ASN A 305 -0.11 3.84 7.52
N GLU A 306 -1.04 3.98 6.58
CA GLU A 306 -1.18 5.18 5.72
C GLU A 306 -1.40 6.47 6.53
N TYR A 307 -2.06 6.37 7.68
CA TYR A 307 -2.32 7.56 8.51
C TYR A 307 -1.06 8.06 9.19
N LEU A 308 -0.25 7.15 9.70
CA LEU A 308 1.04 7.50 10.31
C LEU A 308 2.02 7.99 9.23
N GLU A 309 2.03 7.35 8.07
CA GLU A 309 2.88 7.76 6.96
C GLU A 309 2.51 9.14 6.44
N LEU A 310 1.21 9.41 6.26
CA LEU A 310 0.71 10.73 5.87
C LEU A 310 1.11 11.81 6.89
N ALA A 311 0.99 11.51 8.19
CA ALA A 311 1.38 12.45 9.23
C ALA A 311 2.91 12.65 9.30
N ALA A 312 3.70 11.61 9.03
CA ALA A 312 5.16 11.71 9.00
C ALA A 312 5.67 12.50 7.80
N THR A 313 5.02 12.36 6.63
CA THR A 313 5.45 13.03 5.39
C THR A 313 4.89 14.45 5.24
N TRP A 314 3.60 14.65 5.58
CA TRP A 314 2.89 15.91 5.34
C TRP A 314 2.39 16.62 6.60
N GLY A 315 2.72 16.08 7.76
CA GLY A 315 2.33 16.62 9.06
C GLY A 315 0.90 16.24 9.51
N ILE A 316 0.61 16.51 10.78
CA ILE A 316 -0.70 16.25 11.38
C ILE A 316 -1.85 17.03 10.69
N PRO A 317 -1.67 18.29 10.22
CA PRO A 317 -2.73 19.00 9.53
C PRO A 317 -3.25 18.27 8.29
N ALA A 318 -2.35 17.68 7.48
CA ALA A 318 -2.75 16.91 6.30
C ALA A 318 -3.55 15.66 6.69
N LEU A 319 -3.13 14.94 7.74
CA LEU A 319 -3.89 13.82 8.29
C LEU A 319 -5.29 14.24 8.73
N LEU A 320 -5.44 15.36 9.43
CA LEU A 320 -6.74 15.86 9.88
C LEU A 320 -7.66 16.20 8.72
N VAL A 321 -7.14 16.80 7.65
CA VAL A 321 -7.91 17.08 6.43
C VAL A 321 -8.44 15.79 5.81
N VAL A 322 -7.58 14.78 5.64
CA VAL A 322 -7.98 13.48 5.09
C VAL A 322 -9.03 12.79 5.97
N LEU A 323 -8.84 12.78 7.29
CA LEU A 323 -9.83 12.21 8.23
C LEU A 323 -11.16 12.95 8.19
N CYS A 324 -11.17 14.28 8.06
CA CYS A 324 -12.39 15.07 7.86
C CYS A 324 -13.10 14.68 6.56
N VAL A 325 -12.39 14.57 5.45
CA VAL A 325 -12.96 14.16 4.16
C VAL A 325 -13.57 12.76 4.27
N LEU A 326 -12.84 11.79 4.84
CA LEU A 326 -13.35 10.43 5.08
C LEU A 326 -14.59 10.43 5.98
N GLY A 327 -14.58 11.25 7.05
CA GLY A 327 -15.73 11.41 7.95
C GLY A 327 -16.96 11.94 7.23
N VAL A 328 -16.80 12.95 6.39
CA VAL A 328 -17.90 13.52 5.57
C VAL A 328 -18.41 12.49 4.56
N CYS A 329 -17.51 11.71 3.92
CA CYS A 329 -17.89 10.62 3.02
C CYS A 329 -18.73 9.55 3.73
N LEU A 330 -18.27 9.07 4.88
CA LEU A 330 -18.98 8.07 5.68
C LEU A 330 -20.34 8.58 6.16
N TYR A 331 -20.41 9.82 6.65
CA TYR A 331 -21.66 10.46 7.07
C TYR A 331 -22.65 10.56 5.91
N THR A 332 -22.18 11.01 4.74
CA THR A 332 -23.00 11.15 3.53
C THR A 332 -23.51 9.78 3.04
N ALA A 333 -22.65 8.77 3.00
CA ALA A 333 -23.02 7.41 2.63
C ALA A 333 -24.05 6.81 3.61
N TRP A 334 -23.87 7.06 4.91
CA TRP A 334 -24.82 6.66 5.96
C TRP A 334 -26.18 7.34 5.81
N ARG A 335 -26.22 8.66 5.65
CA ARG A 335 -27.45 9.45 5.45
C ARG A 335 -28.24 9.00 4.22
N ARG A 336 -27.55 8.58 3.17
CA ARG A 336 -28.15 8.14 1.90
C ARG A 336 -28.44 6.64 1.84
N GLY A 337 -28.22 5.90 2.91
CA GLY A 337 -28.45 4.44 2.96
C GLY A 337 -27.51 3.62 2.06
N ARG A 338 -26.36 4.17 1.66
CA ARG A 338 -25.36 3.51 0.82
C ARG A 338 -24.43 2.61 1.66
N TYR A 339 -25.03 1.72 2.44
CA TYR A 339 -24.32 0.93 3.45
C TYR A 339 -23.23 0.02 2.88
N GLY A 340 -23.40 -0.48 1.65
CA GLY A 340 -22.35 -1.27 0.98
C GLY A 340 -21.11 -0.46 0.69
N ILE A 341 -21.27 0.75 0.12
CA ILE A 341 -20.17 1.67 -0.15
C ILE A 341 -19.47 2.08 1.16
N MET A 342 -20.27 2.40 2.18
CA MET A 342 -19.75 2.73 3.50
C MET A 342 -18.94 1.57 4.10
N GLY A 343 -19.45 0.33 4.00
CA GLY A 343 -18.76 -0.87 4.47
C GLY A 343 -17.45 -1.13 3.72
N ALA A 344 -17.43 -0.94 2.39
CA ALA A 344 -16.24 -1.07 1.56
C ALA A 344 -15.19 0.00 1.91
N LEU A 345 -15.61 1.26 2.09
CA LEU A 345 -14.72 2.35 2.49
C LEU A 345 -14.13 2.10 3.89
N VAL A 346 -14.94 1.67 4.86
CA VAL A 346 -14.45 1.31 6.19
C VAL A 346 -13.50 0.11 6.14
N SER A 347 -13.79 -0.90 5.32
CA SER A 347 -12.88 -2.02 5.10
C SER A 347 -11.53 -1.54 4.56
N LEU A 348 -11.53 -0.65 3.56
CA LEU A 348 -10.32 -0.04 3.04
C LEU A 348 -9.57 0.77 4.10
N MET A 349 -10.27 1.57 4.90
CA MET A 349 -9.69 2.36 6.00
C MET A 349 -9.01 1.47 7.06
N VAL A 350 -9.66 0.36 7.43
CA VAL A 350 -9.08 -0.61 8.37
C VAL A 350 -7.86 -1.30 7.76
N PHE A 351 -7.92 -1.66 6.48
CA PHE A 351 -6.77 -2.25 5.78
C PHE A 351 -5.59 -1.25 5.70
N ALA A 352 -5.87 0.02 5.42
CA ALA A 352 -4.89 1.11 5.39
C ALA A 352 -4.19 1.35 6.74
N SER A 353 -4.83 0.99 7.86
CA SER A 353 -4.20 1.05 9.20
C SER A 353 -3.11 0.00 9.41
N PHE A 354 -3.04 -1.03 8.54
CA PHE A 354 -2.09 -2.15 8.70
C PHE A 354 -1.34 -2.49 7.42
N SER A 355 -1.46 -1.68 6.37
CA SER A 355 -0.86 -1.93 5.05
C SER A 355 -0.60 -0.60 4.34
N TYR A 356 -0.24 -0.67 3.05
CA TYR A 356 0.14 0.46 2.20
C TYR A 356 -0.71 0.52 0.90
N PRO A 357 -2.06 0.52 0.98
CA PRO A 357 -2.90 0.48 -0.22
C PRO A 357 -2.78 1.73 -1.10
N MET A 358 -2.47 2.90 -0.53
CA MET A 358 -2.38 4.14 -1.29
C MET A 358 -1.11 4.26 -2.14
N HIS A 359 -0.15 3.35 -1.97
CA HIS A 359 0.99 3.20 -2.89
C HIS A 359 0.68 2.31 -4.10
N LEU A 360 -0.52 1.72 -4.15
CA LEU A 360 -0.92 0.77 -5.18
C LEU A 360 -2.01 1.38 -6.07
N PRO A 361 -1.76 1.59 -7.38
CA PRO A 361 -2.72 2.24 -8.28
C PRO A 361 -4.12 1.63 -8.27
N GLY A 362 -4.22 0.30 -8.21
CA GLY A 362 -5.50 -0.39 -8.14
C GLY A 362 -6.35 -0.01 -6.93
N PHE A 363 -5.71 0.23 -5.77
CA PHE A 363 -6.41 0.73 -4.58
C PHE A 363 -6.71 2.21 -4.66
N MET A 364 -5.80 3.03 -5.19
CA MET A 364 -6.03 4.47 -5.37
C MET A 364 -7.28 4.72 -6.21
N VAL A 365 -7.39 4.03 -7.35
CA VAL A 365 -8.56 4.14 -8.22
C VAL A 365 -9.83 3.62 -7.53
N ALA A 366 -9.76 2.48 -6.85
CA ALA A 366 -10.89 1.95 -6.10
C ALA A 366 -11.33 2.90 -4.97
N ALA A 367 -10.37 3.53 -4.25
CA ALA A 367 -10.65 4.54 -3.24
C ALA A 367 -11.37 5.76 -3.84
N VAL A 368 -10.87 6.29 -4.96
CA VAL A 368 -11.50 7.42 -5.67
C VAL A 368 -12.94 7.06 -6.08
N VAL A 369 -13.17 5.87 -6.64
CA VAL A 369 -14.52 5.40 -7.00
C VAL A 369 -15.43 5.27 -5.77
N LEU A 370 -14.92 4.77 -4.64
CA LEU A 370 -15.69 4.67 -3.39
C LEU A 370 -16.03 6.04 -2.80
N LEU A 371 -15.05 6.95 -2.74
CA LEU A 371 -15.27 8.32 -2.27
C LEU A 371 -16.30 9.03 -3.14
N ALA A 372 -16.15 8.91 -4.45
CA ALA A 372 -17.09 9.40 -5.43
C ALA A 372 -18.50 8.83 -5.23
N ALA A 373 -18.61 7.54 -4.96
CA ALA A 373 -19.88 6.90 -4.69
C ALA A 373 -20.53 7.32 -3.36
N CYS A 374 -19.79 7.91 -2.41
CA CYS A 374 -20.32 8.49 -1.18
C CYS A 374 -21.02 9.82 -1.44
N PHE A 375 -20.47 10.65 -2.33
CA PHE A 375 -20.94 12.00 -2.63
C PHE A 375 -22.06 12.02 -3.69
N TRP A 376 -22.12 13.09 -4.42
CA TRP A 376 -23.16 13.40 -5.39
C TRP A 376 -22.83 12.78 -6.75
N GLY A 377 -23.68 11.86 -7.21
CA GLY A 377 -23.48 11.14 -8.46
C GLY A 377 -23.13 12.01 -9.69
N PRO A 378 -23.90 13.06 -10.06
CA PRO A 378 -23.59 13.83 -11.28
C PRO A 378 -22.36 14.72 -11.17
N LEU A 379 -22.12 15.33 -10.00
CA LEU A 379 -20.93 16.17 -9.82
C LEU A 379 -19.64 15.34 -9.90
N VAL A 380 -19.71 14.10 -9.49
CA VAL A 380 -18.58 13.18 -9.55
C VAL A 380 -18.36 12.65 -10.95
N CYS A 381 -19.41 12.36 -11.71
CA CYS A 381 -19.29 12.04 -13.13
C CYS A 381 -18.70 13.22 -13.93
N LEU A 382 -18.81 14.46 -13.43
CA LEU A 382 -18.12 15.63 -13.97
C LEU A 382 -16.70 15.77 -13.42
N VAL A 383 -16.53 15.65 -12.11
CA VAL A 383 -15.28 15.93 -11.41
C VAL A 383 -14.26 14.81 -11.60
N LEU A 384 -14.69 13.54 -11.60
CA LEU A 384 -13.78 12.41 -11.78
C LEU A 384 -13.11 12.40 -13.16
N PRO A 385 -13.86 12.51 -14.28
CA PRO A 385 -13.26 12.67 -15.60
C PRO A 385 -12.48 13.98 -15.73
N PHE A 386 -12.94 15.07 -15.07
CA PHE A 386 -12.26 16.35 -15.10
C PHE A 386 -10.92 16.29 -14.32
N ILE A 387 -10.89 15.72 -13.11
CA ILE A 387 -9.65 15.53 -12.35
C ILE A 387 -8.74 14.54 -13.06
N THR A 388 -9.29 13.41 -13.56
CA THR A 388 -8.48 12.41 -14.27
C THR A 388 -8.07 12.95 -15.65
N GLY A 389 -8.93 13.69 -16.33
CA GLY A 389 -8.61 14.38 -17.57
C GLY A 389 -7.62 15.52 -17.37
N MET A 390 -7.75 16.32 -16.32
CA MET A 390 -6.71 17.27 -15.91
C MET A 390 -5.43 16.56 -15.51
N TRP A 391 -5.50 15.49 -14.73
CA TRP A 391 -4.31 14.71 -14.37
C TRP A 391 -3.65 14.11 -15.61
N VAL A 392 -4.41 13.61 -16.56
CA VAL A 392 -3.93 13.14 -17.85
C VAL A 392 -3.47 14.32 -18.73
N MET A 393 -4.16 15.47 -18.76
CA MET A 393 -3.73 16.66 -19.51
C MET A 393 -2.50 17.34 -18.89
N PHE A 394 -2.36 17.35 -17.57
CA PHE A 394 -1.13 17.78 -16.90
C PHE A 394 -0.03 16.74 -17.00
N ALA A 395 -0.38 15.46 -17.07
CA ALA A 395 0.54 14.42 -17.49
C ALA A 395 0.87 14.52 -18.99
N ASP A 396 -0.02 15.03 -19.82
CA ASP A 396 0.24 15.32 -21.25
C ASP A 396 1.09 16.58 -21.47
N CYS A 397 1.09 17.57 -20.58
CA CYS A 397 2.15 18.59 -20.56
C CYS A 397 3.51 18.00 -20.19
N ASP A 398 3.52 16.91 -19.41
CA ASP A 398 4.62 15.98 -19.19
C ASP A 398 4.49 14.68 -20.05
N TYR A 399 3.71 14.65 -21.14
CA TYR A 399 3.57 13.44 -21.98
C TYR A 399 4.91 13.05 -22.58
N ILE A 400 5.72 14.04 -22.95
CA ILE A 400 7.14 13.86 -23.24
C ILE A 400 7.87 13.33 -21.99
N GLY A 401 7.48 13.73 -20.79
CA GLY A 401 7.98 13.23 -19.51
C GLY A 401 7.51 11.80 -19.21
N TRP A 402 6.27 11.46 -19.47
CA TRP A 402 5.69 10.12 -19.21
C TRP A 402 6.18 9.05 -20.18
N GLU A 403 6.26 9.38 -21.46
CA GLU A 403 6.90 8.52 -22.45
C GLU A 403 8.40 8.39 -22.14
N ALA A 404 9.04 9.48 -21.76
CA ALA A 404 10.39 9.48 -21.24
C ALA A 404 10.48 8.68 -19.92
N GLU A 405 9.57 8.84 -18.96
CA GLU A 405 9.58 8.12 -17.68
C GLU A 405 9.40 6.60 -17.86
N SER A 406 8.55 6.16 -18.77
CA SER A 406 8.40 4.74 -19.11
C SER A 406 9.64 4.20 -19.85
N GLN A 407 10.25 5.00 -20.72
CA GLN A 407 11.52 4.67 -21.36
C GLN A 407 12.65 4.66 -20.32
N TYR A 408 12.70 5.61 -19.40
CA TYR A 408 13.70 5.66 -18.32
C TYR A 408 13.54 4.48 -17.36
N GLY A 409 12.32 4.10 -17.01
CA GLY A 409 12.05 2.91 -16.20
C GLY A 409 12.55 1.62 -16.86
N ARG A 410 12.29 1.46 -18.17
CA ARG A 410 12.79 0.34 -18.95
C ARG A 410 14.31 0.35 -19.05
N ARG A 411 14.90 1.50 -19.41
CA ARG A 411 16.35 1.66 -19.48
C ARG A 411 17.01 1.37 -18.12
N TRP A 412 16.40 1.82 -17.02
CA TRP A 412 16.89 1.48 -15.70
C TRP A 412 16.80 -0.03 -15.41
N ALA A 413 15.70 -0.69 -15.78
CA ALA A 413 15.58 -2.14 -15.61
C ALA A 413 16.66 -2.90 -16.40
N GLU A 414 16.96 -2.47 -17.64
CA GLU A 414 18.05 -3.01 -18.46
C GLU A 414 19.43 -2.71 -17.83
N ALA A 415 19.66 -1.49 -17.39
CA ALA A 415 20.89 -1.09 -16.72
C ALA A 415 21.10 -1.83 -15.38
N ARG A 416 20.02 -2.16 -14.64
CA ARG A 416 20.08 -3.00 -13.44
C ARG A 416 20.57 -4.43 -13.72
N ILE A 417 20.30 -4.98 -14.89
CA ILE A 417 20.84 -6.27 -15.26
C ILE A 417 22.37 -6.17 -15.35
N LEU A 418 22.90 -5.15 -16.02
CA LEU A 418 24.35 -4.90 -16.08
C LEU A 418 24.96 -4.68 -14.68
N TYR A 419 24.30 -3.90 -13.82
CA TYR A 419 24.70 -3.69 -12.43
C TYR A 419 24.78 -5.01 -11.65
N ARG A 420 23.76 -5.88 -11.75
CA ARG A 420 23.71 -7.19 -11.09
C ARG A 420 24.78 -8.14 -11.62
N MET A 421 25.10 -8.05 -12.91
CA MET A 421 26.18 -8.81 -13.55
C MET A 421 27.57 -8.25 -13.23
N LYS A 422 27.66 -7.13 -12.48
CA LYS A 422 28.91 -6.38 -12.18
C LYS A 422 29.61 -5.87 -13.44
N ALA A 423 28.88 -5.64 -14.50
CA ALA A 423 29.37 -5.03 -15.73
C ALA A 423 29.37 -3.49 -15.62
N ASP A 424 30.05 -2.96 -14.59
CA ASP A 424 29.96 -1.57 -14.16
C ASP A 424 30.36 -0.55 -15.23
N LYS A 425 31.40 -0.88 -16.03
CA LYS A 425 31.82 -0.02 -17.15
C LYS A 425 30.76 0.13 -18.23
N ALA A 426 29.91 -0.89 -18.43
CA ALA A 426 28.79 -0.85 -19.36
C ALA A 426 27.55 -0.21 -18.72
N ALA A 427 27.37 -0.37 -17.41
CA ALA A 427 26.25 0.21 -16.68
C ALA A 427 26.39 1.71 -16.46
N LEU A 428 27.60 2.22 -16.21
CA LEU A 428 27.85 3.62 -15.82
C LEU A 428 27.26 4.64 -16.82
N PRO A 429 27.46 4.54 -18.14
CA PRO A 429 26.90 5.53 -19.07
C PRO A 429 25.36 5.54 -19.06
N GLU A 430 24.72 4.40 -18.88
CA GLU A 430 23.25 4.32 -18.77
C GLU A 430 22.74 5.01 -17.50
N TYR A 431 23.39 4.76 -16.33
CA TYR A 431 23.04 5.44 -15.09
C TYR A 431 23.34 6.94 -15.15
N TYR A 432 24.41 7.35 -15.82
CA TYR A 432 24.75 8.76 -16.00
C TYR A 432 23.69 9.49 -16.82
N ASP A 433 23.27 8.91 -17.95
CA ASP A 433 22.22 9.49 -18.79
C ASP A 433 20.86 9.57 -18.06
N LEU A 434 20.51 8.48 -17.37
CA LEU A 434 19.30 8.43 -16.52
C LEU A 434 19.33 9.44 -15.37
N SER A 435 20.51 9.81 -14.84
CA SER A 435 20.65 10.79 -13.76
C SER A 435 20.31 12.22 -14.20
N SER A 436 20.23 12.49 -15.49
CA SER A 436 19.77 13.79 -16.00
C SER A 436 18.27 14.03 -15.75
N HIS A 437 17.51 12.96 -15.44
CA HIS A 437 16.08 13.03 -15.24
C HIS A 437 15.71 13.22 -13.75
N CYS A 438 14.96 14.28 -13.45
CA CYS A 438 14.65 14.69 -12.07
C CYS A 438 13.90 13.60 -11.24
N LEU A 439 13.08 12.75 -11.90
CA LEU A 439 12.36 11.67 -11.22
C LEU A 439 13.27 10.50 -10.84
N MET A 440 14.30 10.23 -11.64
CA MET A 440 15.29 9.19 -11.32
C MET A 440 16.13 9.61 -10.11
N MET A 441 16.46 10.90 -10.00
CA MET A 441 17.20 11.48 -8.88
C MET A 441 16.41 11.51 -7.55
N LYS A 442 15.11 11.19 -7.58
CA LYS A 442 14.27 11.01 -6.37
C LYS A 442 14.08 9.54 -5.96
N LYS A 443 14.69 8.59 -6.68
CA LYS A 443 14.58 7.16 -6.38
C LYS A 443 15.81 6.68 -5.61
N GLY A 444 15.66 6.43 -4.30
CA GLY A 444 16.76 6.00 -3.43
C GLY A 444 17.50 4.75 -3.94
N ALA A 445 16.76 3.77 -4.50
CA ALA A 445 17.38 2.57 -5.08
C ALA A 445 18.23 2.87 -6.32
N PHE A 446 17.79 3.77 -7.20
CA PHE A 446 18.56 4.21 -8.35
C PHE A 446 19.85 4.92 -7.93
N LEU A 447 19.75 5.89 -7.04
CA LEU A 447 20.89 6.64 -6.53
C LEU A 447 21.90 5.73 -5.80
N PHE A 448 21.40 4.76 -5.02
CA PHE A 448 22.25 3.77 -4.38
C PHE A 448 23.02 2.93 -5.40
N GLU A 449 22.34 2.40 -6.42
CA GLU A 449 22.97 1.60 -7.47
C GLU A 449 23.99 2.42 -8.24
N TYR A 450 23.66 3.68 -8.59
CA TYR A 450 24.55 4.59 -9.31
C TYR A 450 25.80 4.93 -8.48
N GLY A 451 25.64 5.34 -7.23
CA GLY A 451 26.76 5.59 -6.33
C GLY A 451 27.63 4.35 -6.11
N HIS A 452 27.02 3.16 -6.02
CA HIS A 452 27.75 1.91 -5.88
C HIS A 452 28.56 1.53 -7.13
N ILE A 453 28.05 1.81 -8.34
CA ILE A 453 28.81 1.66 -9.59
C ILE A 453 30.02 2.59 -9.59
N GLN A 454 29.83 3.86 -9.25
CA GLN A 454 30.92 4.84 -9.14
C GLN A 454 31.99 4.40 -8.15
N HIS A 455 31.59 3.91 -6.96
CA HIS A 455 32.52 3.34 -5.97
C HIS A 455 33.34 2.18 -6.56
N ARG A 456 32.71 1.20 -7.21
CA ARG A 456 33.40 0.03 -7.79
C ARG A 456 34.37 0.39 -8.92
N LEU A 457 34.19 1.53 -9.55
CA LEU A 457 35.07 2.06 -10.59
C LEU A 457 36.14 3.04 -10.05
N GLY A 458 36.18 3.26 -8.73
CA GLY A 458 37.17 4.15 -8.10
C GLY A 458 36.83 5.64 -8.19
N GLY A 459 35.57 5.98 -8.45
CA GLY A 459 35.05 7.34 -8.44
C GLY A 459 34.52 7.76 -7.07
N ASP A 460 35.35 7.66 -6.02
CA ASP A 460 34.92 7.74 -4.62
C ASP A 460 34.26 9.08 -4.26
N PHE A 461 34.78 10.20 -4.76
CA PHE A 461 34.19 11.52 -4.53
C PHE A 461 32.80 11.65 -5.19
N GLY A 462 32.67 11.28 -6.47
CA GLY A 462 31.40 11.31 -7.20
C GLY A 462 30.37 10.35 -6.59
N SER A 463 30.83 9.18 -6.16
CA SER A 463 30.03 8.20 -5.42
C SER A 463 29.44 8.80 -4.14
N ASN A 464 30.26 9.50 -3.32
CA ASN A 464 29.78 10.13 -2.09
C ASN A 464 28.74 11.22 -2.34
N LEU A 465 28.88 12.03 -3.38
CA LEU A 465 27.86 13.02 -3.76
C LEU A 465 26.52 12.35 -4.12
N THR A 466 26.59 11.29 -4.93
CA THR A 466 25.37 10.54 -5.32
C THR A 466 24.74 9.83 -4.12
N LEU A 467 25.54 9.26 -3.24
CA LEU A 467 25.06 8.55 -2.05
C LEU A 467 24.51 9.50 -0.98
N GLU A 468 25.04 10.71 -0.86
CA GLU A 468 24.48 11.74 0.03
C GLU A 468 23.07 12.16 -0.44
N GLU A 469 22.84 12.30 -1.76
CA GLU A 469 21.50 12.51 -2.29
C GLU A 469 20.60 11.29 -2.04
N ALA A 470 21.15 10.06 -2.14
CA ALA A 470 20.39 8.83 -1.86
C ALA A 470 19.85 8.79 -0.42
N ARG A 471 20.55 9.34 0.56
CA ARG A 471 20.13 9.39 1.97
C ARG A 471 18.82 10.14 2.19
N ARG A 472 18.45 11.04 1.29
CA ARG A 472 17.17 11.77 1.33
C ARG A 472 15.97 10.88 0.97
N TYR A 473 16.22 9.73 0.34
CA TYR A 473 15.15 8.86 -0.19
C TYR A 473 15.22 7.41 0.32
N THR A 474 16.25 7.05 1.08
CA THR A 474 16.40 5.70 1.65
C THR A 474 17.07 5.72 3.01
N CYS A 475 16.70 4.77 3.86
CA CYS A 475 17.35 4.49 5.14
C CYS A 475 18.15 3.18 5.12
N ASP A 476 18.69 2.77 3.97
CA ASP A 476 19.54 1.59 3.88
C ASP A 476 20.94 1.89 4.45
N PRO A 477 21.41 1.17 5.50
CA PRO A 477 22.75 1.36 6.06
C PRO A 477 23.87 1.06 5.06
N MET A 478 23.59 0.37 3.95
CA MET A 478 24.60 0.11 2.91
C MET A 478 25.08 1.40 2.23
N VAL A 479 24.22 2.44 2.17
CA VAL A 479 24.62 3.78 1.69
C VAL A 479 25.78 4.30 2.52
N LEU A 480 25.63 4.34 3.84
CA LEU A 480 26.65 4.80 4.78
C LEU A 480 27.91 3.92 4.76
N ASN A 481 27.74 2.60 4.61
CA ASN A 481 28.87 1.68 4.52
C ASN A 481 29.72 1.91 3.26
N ILE A 482 29.12 2.25 2.13
CA ILE A 482 29.86 2.57 0.90
C ILE A 482 30.51 3.94 1.03
N MET A 483 29.81 4.95 1.56
CA MET A 483 30.39 6.27 1.82
C MET A 483 31.61 6.18 2.74
N GLY A 484 31.52 5.40 3.83
CA GLY A 484 32.64 5.17 4.72
C GLY A 484 33.84 4.52 4.03
N LYS A 485 33.61 3.55 3.13
CA LYS A 485 34.69 2.98 2.31
C LYS A 485 35.31 4.00 1.35
N ASN A 486 34.51 4.86 0.73
CA ASN A 486 35.00 5.92 -0.12
C ASN A 486 35.89 6.89 0.68
N TYR A 487 35.46 7.32 1.86
CA TYR A 487 36.26 8.16 2.74
C TYR A 487 37.56 7.46 3.17
N GLN A 488 37.50 6.15 3.45
CA GLN A 488 38.71 5.37 3.73
C GLN A 488 39.70 5.36 2.54
N MET A 489 39.20 5.24 1.29
CA MET A 489 40.03 5.29 0.08
C MET A 489 40.62 6.69 -0.17
N MET A 490 39.94 7.75 0.30
CA MET A 490 40.38 9.12 0.26
C MET A 490 41.29 9.49 1.46
N GLU A 491 41.64 8.53 2.33
CA GLU A 491 42.41 8.71 3.56
C GLU A 491 41.74 9.63 4.60
N GLU A 492 40.40 9.87 4.46
CA GLU A 492 39.61 10.64 5.42
C GLU A 492 39.03 9.71 6.50
N TYR A 493 39.88 9.15 7.33
CA TYR A 493 39.55 8.06 8.26
C TYR A 493 38.50 8.45 9.31
N ASP A 494 38.52 9.68 9.82
CA ASP A 494 37.54 10.15 10.80
C ASP A 494 36.11 10.17 10.22
N ARG A 495 35.98 10.62 8.96
CA ARG A 495 34.70 10.58 8.27
C ARG A 495 34.24 9.15 7.96
N ALA A 496 35.18 8.26 7.65
CA ALA A 496 34.90 6.85 7.46
C ALA A 496 34.36 6.22 8.76
N GLU A 497 35.00 6.51 9.91
CA GLU A 497 34.54 6.07 11.23
C GLU A 497 33.12 6.58 11.52
N GLU A 498 32.86 7.87 11.29
CA GLU A 498 31.56 8.49 11.50
C GLU A 498 30.46 7.80 10.66
N CYS A 499 30.69 7.53 9.38
CA CYS A 499 29.75 6.83 8.50
C CYS A 499 29.45 5.42 9.02
N PHE A 500 30.43 4.66 9.45
CA PHE A 500 30.22 3.31 9.95
C PHE A 500 29.48 3.31 11.31
N ILE A 501 29.76 4.27 12.19
CA ILE A 501 29.02 4.45 13.44
C ILE A 501 27.56 4.83 13.16
N GLN A 502 27.29 5.75 12.23
CA GLN A 502 25.94 6.09 11.82
C GLN A 502 25.21 4.87 11.24
N ALA A 503 25.89 4.02 10.46
CA ALA A 503 25.30 2.77 9.95
C ALA A 503 24.94 1.78 11.08
N ILE A 504 25.73 1.72 12.14
CA ILE A 504 25.44 0.96 13.36
C ILE A 504 24.21 1.54 14.07
N HIS A 505 24.15 2.85 14.27
CA HIS A 505 23.00 3.50 14.90
C HIS A 505 21.73 3.33 14.07
N LEU A 506 21.85 3.25 12.74
CA LEU A 506 20.70 2.99 11.87
C LEU A 506 20.18 1.57 12.02
N LEU A 507 21.05 0.55 11.97
CA LEU A 507 20.69 -0.87 12.13
C LEU A 507 21.72 -1.63 12.99
N PRO A 508 21.60 -1.58 14.34
CA PRO A 508 22.58 -2.18 15.23
C PRO A 508 22.71 -3.69 15.10
N ASN A 509 21.68 -4.38 14.59
CA ASN A 509 21.69 -5.84 14.39
C ASN A 509 22.56 -6.30 13.19
N ARG A 510 23.05 -5.40 12.35
CA ARG A 510 23.90 -5.72 11.21
C ARG A 510 25.34 -5.84 11.62
N ILE A 511 25.96 -6.97 11.31
CA ILE A 511 27.38 -7.24 11.65
C ILE A 511 28.34 -6.44 10.75
N TYR A 512 27.92 -6.16 9.52
CA TYR A 512 28.80 -5.59 8.50
C TYR A 512 29.44 -4.24 8.86
N PRO A 513 28.75 -3.25 9.45
CA PRO A 513 29.40 -2.00 9.87
C PRO A 513 30.45 -2.20 10.97
N TYR A 514 30.21 -3.11 11.92
CA TYR A 514 31.21 -3.44 12.97
C TYR A 514 32.46 -4.09 12.36
N TYR A 515 32.29 -4.96 11.37
CA TYR A 515 33.40 -5.54 10.63
C TYR A 515 34.21 -4.47 9.89
N LEU A 516 33.54 -3.47 9.27
CA LEU A 516 34.22 -2.38 8.58
C LEU A 516 35.00 -1.50 9.56
N LEU A 517 34.45 -1.20 10.74
CA LEU A 517 35.18 -0.48 11.81
C LEU A 517 36.38 -1.28 12.30
N ALA A 518 36.24 -2.59 12.51
CA ALA A 518 37.39 -3.41 12.90
C ALA A 518 38.52 -3.35 11.87
N LYS A 519 38.20 -3.36 10.58
CA LYS A 519 39.19 -3.20 9.51
C LYS A 519 39.80 -1.81 9.49
N LEU A 520 38.99 -0.77 9.73
CA LEU A 520 39.48 0.62 9.78
C LEU A 520 40.48 0.80 10.93
N TYR A 521 40.17 0.30 12.14
CA TYR A 521 41.04 0.43 13.32
C TYR A 521 42.28 -0.46 13.28
N ALA A 522 42.36 -1.43 12.38
CA ALA A 522 43.54 -2.25 12.14
C ALA A 522 44.49 -1.63 11.13
N LEU A 523 44.13 -0.52 10.45
CA LEU A 523 45.02 0.17 9.52
C LEU A 523 46.22 0.78 10.26
N PRO A 524 47.43 0.68 9.72
CA PRO A 524 48.63 1.30 10.34
C PRO A 524 48.49 2.82 10.53
N GLU A 525 47.84 3.50 9.56
CA GLU A 525 47.62 4.94 9.51
C GLU A 525 46.53 5.43 10.47
N TYR A 526 45.64 4.53 10.91
CA TYR A 526 44.51 4.84 11.80
C TYR A 526 44.33 3.77 12.89
N ARG A 527 45.44 3.41 13.54
CA ARG A 527 45.47 2.29 14.49
C ARG A 527 44.87 2.65 15.85
N HIS A 528 43.79 1.97 16.24
CA HIS A 528 43.13 2.09 17.55
C HIS A 528 42.95 0.71 18.20
N PRO A 529 43.94 0.16 18.94
CA PRO A 529 43.90 -1.22 19.44
C PRO A 529 42.71 -1.52 20.33
N ASP A 530 42.35 -0.59 21.23
CA ASP A 530 41.23 -0.80 22.17
C ASP A 530 39.89 -0.89 21.44
N LYS A 531 39.64 0.04 20.51
CA LYS A 531 38.43 0.03 19.66
C LYS A 531 38.41 -1.21 18.75
N LEU A 532 39.57 -1.62 18.23
CA LEU A 532 39.68 -2.83 17.41
C LEU A 532 39.22 -4.07 18.18
N GLU A 533 39.74 -4.28 19.39
CA GLU A 533 39.37 -5.44 20.21
C GLU A 533 37.88 -5.43 20.61
N GLU A 534 37.33 -4.27 20.86
CA GLU A 534 35.88 -4.12 21.08
C GLU A 534 35.08 -4.55 19.85
N MET A 535 35.39 -4.03 18.66
CA MET A 535 34.67 -4.40 17.43
C MET A 535 34.85 -5.87 17.06
N LYS A 536 36.06 -6.42 17.25
CA LYS A 536 36.34 -7.86 17.10
C LYS A 536 35.41 -8.69 17.98
N ARG A 537 35.31 -8.33 19.26
CA ARG A 537 34.41 -9.03 20.21
C ARG A 537 32.97 -8.98 19.71
N VAL A 538 32.48 -7.79 19.28
CA VAL A 538 31.10 -7.65 18.78
C VAL A 538 30.87 -8.53 17.54
N VAL A 539 31.73 -8.50 16.53
CA VAL A 539 31.61 -9.30 15.31
C VAL A 539 31.57 -10.79 15.59
N LEU A 540 32.38 -11.25 16.56
CA LEU A 540 32.48 -12.68 16.91
C LEU A 540 31.30 -13.18 17.75
N THR A 541 30.76 -12.35 18.64
CA THR A 541 29.71 -12.77 19.61
C THR A 541 28.29 -12.44 19.18
N LYS A 542 28.08 -11.37 18.40
CA LYS A 542 26.75 -10.90 18.02
C LYS A 542 26.01 -11.91 17.16
N GLU A 543 24.79 -12.28 17.54
CA GLU A 543 23.95 -13.21 16.78
C GLU A 543 23.30 -12.51 15.59
N PRO A 544 23.51 -12.97 14.33
CA PRO A 544 22.84 -12.43 13.16
C PRO A 544 21.42 -12.98 13.02
N LYS A 545 20.52 -12.21 12.39
CA LYS A 545 19.17 -12.73 12.02
C LYS A 545 19.24 -13.99 11.16
N VAL A 546 20.19 -14.07 10.25
CA VAL A 546 20.44 -15.22 9.37
C VAL A 546 21.95 -15.40 9.24
N MET A 547 22.41 -16.61 9.54
CA MET A 547 23.81 -16.98 9.38
C MET A 547 24.11 -17.20 7.88
N SER A 548 24.87 -16.29 7.27
CA SER A 548 25.29 -16.38 5.87
C SER A 548 26.76 -16.78 5.75
N THR A 549 27.17 -17.24 4.57
CA THR A 549 28.57 -17.52 4.23
C THR A 549 29.43 -16.26 4.39
N ALA A 550 28.92 -15.09 4.01
CA ALA A 550 29.61 -13.82 4.16
C ALA A 550 29.92 -13.51 5.63
N ILE A 551 29.00 -13.75 6.56
CA ILE A 551 29.22 -13.54 7.99
C ILE A 551 30.30 -14.47 8.53
N ARG A 552 30.34 -15.72 8.07
CA ARG A 552 31.40 -16.66 8.46
C ARG A 552 32.77 -16.16 7.98
N GLN A 553 32.87 -15.71 6.73
CA GLN A 553 34.11 -15.12 6.18
C GLN A 553 34.55 -13.90 6.97
N MET A 554 33.64 -12.96 7.27
CA MET A 554 33.95 -11.77 8.10
C MET A 554 34.50 -12.15 9.46
N ARG A 555 33.93 -13.16 10.13
CA ARG A 555 34.41 -13.65 11.42
C ARG A 555 35.82 -14.25 11.35
N GLU A 556 36.12 -15.00 10.30
CA GLU A 556 37.48 -15.56 10.10
C GLU A 556 38.50 -14.44 9.80
N GLU A 557 38.14 -13.48 8.96
CA GLU A 557 39.03 -12.33 8.67
C GLU A 557 39.30 -11.50 9.93
N VAL A 558 38.28 -11.21 10.74
CA VAL A 558 38.44 -10.41 11.96
C VAL A 558 39.33 -11.09 12.99
N LYS A 559 39.36 -12.42 13.08
CA LYS A 559 40.27 -13.15 13.97
C LYS A 559 41.75 -12.93 13.61
N GLN A 560 42.04 -12.62 12.34
CA GLN A 560 43.37 -12.45 11.82
C GLN A 560 43.89 -10.98 11.92
N LEU A 561 42.99 -10.03 12.18
CA LEU A 561 43.39 -8.60 12.36
C LEU A 561 44.26 -8.44 13.62
N LYS A 562 45.31 -7.65 13.46
CA LYS A 562 46.31 -7.37 14.55
C LYS A 562 46.28 -5.91 14.96
#